data_5b7f334a1bba7aa8f80d21261436a26b
#
_entry.id   5b7f334a1bba7aa8f80d21261436a26b
#
_cell.length_a   1.000
_cell.length_b   1.000
_cell.length_c   1.000
_cell.angle_alpha   90.00
_cell.angle_beta   90.00
_cell.angle_gamma   90.00
#
_symmetry.space_group_name_H-M   'P 1'
#
loop_
_entity.id
_entity.type
_entity.pdbx_description
1 polymer ?
#
loop_
_entity_poly.entity_id
_entity_poly.type
_entity_poly.pdbx_seq_one_letter_code
_entity_poly.pdbx_strand_id
1 'polypeptide(L)'
;RTLVLACIWHIGVLAGFKYTAFFTGGAVSVGWAPLGLSFFTFQQLWLLKEVYDGSFQLPAQDGLVLYALFFPTVTSGPILRPEAFFPQLEGPRFLHPDWEDAAAGLDGIVRGMAKKVLLADALGVLVDNGWAGVDNLTAPGAWLVILAYTFQLYLDFSGYCDIAIGAARLLGVRLPMNFDMPYRSRSVGEFWKRWHITLTTFLRECVYFPLGGSRRGTIRTFGNILIVYLISGLWHGAGWTFVIWGALHGAAQIMERLWSGRQRLPGWLRW
;
A
#
# COMPACT_ATOMS: atom_id res chain seq x y z
N ARG A 1 11.15 19.89 16.71
CA ARG A 1 11.73 18.84 17.57
C ARG A 1 10.68 17.78 17.92
N THR A 2 9.49 18.16 18.38
CA THR A 2 8.40 17.22 18.77
C THR A 2 7.99 16.27 17.64
N LEU A 3 7.80 16.77 16.41
CA LEU A 3 7.51 15.92 15.25
C LEU A 3 8.57 14.83 15.04
N VAL A 4 9.85 15.21 15.07
CA VAL A 4 10.95 14.26 14.87
C VAL A 4 10.93 13.17 15.94
N LEU A 5 10.72 13.52 17.19
CA LEU A 5 10.62 12.56 18.30
C LEU A 5 9.42 11.62 18.13
N ALA A 6 8.26 12.16 17.72
CA ALA A 6 7.07 11.36 17.44
C ALA A 6 7.29 10.39 16.27
N CYS A 7 7.91 10.84 15.18
CA CYS A 7 8.26 9.98 14.06
C CYS A 7 9.27 8.88 14.47
N ILE A 8 10.31 9.24 15.24
CA ILE A 8 11.29 8.26 15.76
C ILE A 8 10.59 7.22 16.62
N TRP A 9 9.65 7.63 17.48
CA TRP A 9 8.88 6.72 18.32
C TRP A 9 8.08 5.72 17.46
N HIS A 10 7.26 6.19 16.52
CA HIS A 10 6.44 5.31 15.68
C HIS A 10 7.27 4.37 14.82
N ILE A 11 8.35 4.89 14.20
CA ILE A 11 9.28 4.08 13.40
C ILE A 11 10.05 3.11 14.29
N GLY A 12 10.47 3.53 15.49
CA GLY A 12 11.17 2.70 16.46
C GLY A 12 10.33 1.54 16.96
N VAL A 13 9.05 1.78 17.28
CA VAL A 13 8.10 0.72 17.64
C VAL A 13 7.92 -0.26 16.49
N LEU A 14 7.66 0.22 15.27
CA LEU A 14 7.54 -0.65 14.09
C LEU A 14 8.82 -1.46 13.87
N ALA A 15 9.98 -0.83 13.97
CA ALA A 15 11.27 -1.48 13.80
C ALA A 15 11.52 -2.55 14.86
N GLY A 16 11.20 -2.27 16.13
CA GLY A 16 11.34 -3.21 17.23
C GLY A 16 10.51 -4.49 17.03
N PHE A 17 9.27 -4.36 16.58
CA PHE A 17 8.44 -5.54 16.32
C PHE A 17 8.80 -6.27 15.02
N LYS A 18 9.10 -5.54 13.95
CA LYS A 18 9.20 -6.12 12.60
C LYS A 18 10.62 -6.53 12.21
N TYR A 19 11.64 -5.79 12.66
CA TYR A 19 12.99 -5.94 12.12
C TYR A 19 14.02 -6.47 13.12
N THR A 20 13.67 -6.65 14.41
CA THR A 20 14.62 -7.13 15.42
C THR A 20 15.25 -8.45 15.02
N ALA A 21 14.48 -9.44 14.60
CA ALA A 21 15.00 -10.73 14.16
C ALA A 21 15.90 -10.60 12.93
N PHE A 22 15.55 -9.73 11.98
CA PHE A 22 16.35 -9.49 10.79
C PHE A 22 17.72 -8.88 11.10
N PHE A 23 17.77 -7.85 11.94
CA PHE A 23 19.02 -7.18 12.28
C PHE A 23 19.89 -7.98 13.26
N THR A 24 19.31 -8.87 14.05
CA THR A 24 20.05 -9.73 14.98
C THR A 24 20.41 -11.09 14.40
N GLY A 25 20.13 -11.33 13.10
CA GLY A 25 20.35 -12.63 12.47
C GLY A 25 19.54 -13.76 13.11
N GLY A 26 18.39 -13.43 13.69
CA GLY A 26 17.51 -14.38 14.38
C GLY A 26 17.84 -14.58 15.87
N ALA A 27 18.91 -13.95 16.40
CA ALA A 27 19.29 -14.10 17.80
C ALA A 27 18.22 -13.58 18.79
N VAL A 28 17.47 -12.55 18.38
CA VAL A 28 16.34 -12.01 19.14
C VAL A 28 15.13 -11.95 18.22
N SER A 29 14.03 -12.58 18.65
CA SER A 29 12.75 -12.49 17.94
C SER A 29 11.66 -12.04 18.89
N VAL A 30 10.82 -11.12 18.41
CA VAL A 30 9.58 -10.75 19.10
C VAL A 30 8.53 -11.75 18.62
N GLY A 31 8.04 -12.60 19.51
CA GLY A 31 7.17 -13.73 19.18
C GLY A 31 5.80 -13.35 18.59
N TRP A 32 5.41 -12.06 18.65
CA TRP A 32 4.17 -11.54 18.06
C TRP A 32 4.34 -10.06 17.71
N ALA A 33 3.59 -9.61 16.71
CA ALA A 33 3.47 -8.20 16.40
C ALA A 33 1.98 -7.80 16.35
N PRO A 34 1.61 -6.60 16.80
CA PRO A 34 0.23 -6.12 16.70
C PRO A 34 -0.25 -6.16 15.26
N LEU A 35 -1.46 -6.69 15.05
CA LEU A 35 -2.09 -6.72 13.75
C LEU A 35 -2.26 -5.30 13.21
N GLY A 36 -1.89 -5.07 11.95
CA GLY A 36 -2.02 -3.76 11.33
C GLY A 36 -0.97 -2.72 11.75
N LEU A 37 0.04 -3.07 12.56
CA LEU A 37 1.05 -2.14 13.08
C LEU A 37 1.70 -1.29 11.97
N SER A 38 1.98 -1.86 10.81
CA SER A 38 2.56 -1.14 9.67
C SER A 38 1.62 -0.08 9.10
N PHE A 39 0.33 -0.41 8.94
CA PHE A 39 -0.69 0.51 8.45
C PHE A 39 -0.99 1.61 9.46
N PHE A 40 -1.15 1.23 10.73
CA PHE A 40 -1.27 2.17 11.84
C PHE A 40 -0.11 3.16 11.85
N THR A 41 1.13 2.68 11.75
CA THR A 41 2.32 3.55 11.74
C THR A 41 2.26 4.57 10.60
N PHE A 42 1.91 4.14 9.39
CA PHE A 42 1.82 5.06 8.25
C PHE A 42 0.70 6.09 8.41
N GLN A 43 -0.45 5.69 8.95
CA GLN A 43 -1.53 6.63 9.26
C GLN A 43 -1.07 7.69 10.27
N GLN A 44 -0.41 7.29 11.36
CA GLN A 44 0.10 8.22 12.36
C GLN A 44 1.19 9.16 11.78
N LEU A 45 2.10 8.63 10.99
CA LEU A 45 3.13 9.45 10.33
C LEU A 45 2.52 10.47 9.36
N TRP A 46 1.45 10.09 8.66
CA TRP A 46 0.75 11.01 7.75
C TRP A 46 0.05 12.12 8.55
N LEU A 47 -0.68 11.76 9.61
CA LEU A 47 -1.31 12.73 10.50
C LEU A 47 -0.29 13.72 11.09
N LEU A 48 0.82 13.22 11.63
CA LEU A 48 1.89 14.05 12.19
C LEU A 48 2.47 15.01 11.15
N LYS A 49 2.64 14.56 9.91
CA LYS A 49 3.11 15.39 8.81
C LYS A 49 2.12 16.51 8.48
N GLU A 50 0.84 16.20 8.30
CA GLU A 50 -0.17 17.19 7.94
C GLU A 50 -0.37 18.25 9.04
N VAL A 51 -0.33 17.83 10.30
CA VAL A 51 -0.35 18.77 11.43
C VAL A 51 0.88 19.66 11.45
N TYR A 52 2.07 19.10 11.16
CA TYR A 52 3.30 19.87 11.11
C TYR A 52 3.33 20.88 9.96
N ASP A 53 2.84 20.48 8.80
CA ASP A 53 2.77 21.36 7.62
C ASP A 53 1.69 22.45 7.77
N GLY A 54 0.86 22.37 8.83
CA GLY A 54 -0.24 23.29 9.08
C GLY A 54 -1.43 23.09 8.15
N SER A 55 -1.46 22.01 7.40
CA SER A 55 -2.56 21.65 6.48
C SER A 55 -3.76 21.04 7.22
N PHE A 56 -3.56 20.57 8.44
CA PHE A 56 -4.59 19.93 9.25
C PHE A 56 -4.46 20.33 10.72
N GLN A 57 -5.59 20.63 11.38
CA GLN A 57 -5.64 20.85 12.83
C GLN A 57 -6.02 19.56 13.55
N LEU A 58 -5.37 19.31 14.69
CA LEU A 58 -5.68 18.12 15.50
C LEU A 58 -7.15 18.14 15.93
N PRO A 59 -7.91 17.07 15.64
CA PRO A 59 -9.28 16.92 16.10
C PRO A 59 -9.34 16.60 17.60
N ALA A 60 -10.55 16.50 18.14
CA ALA A 60 -10.78 16.01 19.49
C ALA A 60 -10.24 14.57 19.69
N GLN A 61 -10.02 14.18 20.95
CA GLN A 61 -9.38 12.88 21.27
C GLN A 61 -10.15 11.67 20.76
N ASP A 62 -11.49 11.71 20.82
CA ASP A 62 -12.37 10.66 20.28
C ASP A 62 -12.20 10.46 18.78
N GLY A 63 -12.09 11.54 18.02
CA GLY A 63 -11.77 11.50 16.59
C GLY A 63 -10.40 10.85 16.31
N LEU A 64 -9.37 11.17 17.12
CA LEU A 64 -8.04 10.55 17.00
C LEU A 64 -8.08 9.04 17.27
N VAL A 65 -8.81 8.62 18.30
CA VAL A 65 -8.99 7.20 18.62
C VAL A 65 -9.72 6.49 17.48
N LEU A 66 -10.79 7.10 16.95
CA LEU A 66 -11.53 6.53 15.83
C LEU A 66 -10.64 6.43 14.57
N TYR A 67 -9.85 7.45 14.25
CA TYR A 67 -8.90 7.40 13.14
C TYR A 67 -7.88 6.29 13.29
N ALA A 68 -7.31 6.15 14.48
CA ALA A 68 -6.30 5.15 14.77
C ALA A 68 -6.84 3.70 14.73
N LEU A 69 -8.08 3.51 15.14
CA LEU A 69 -8.72 2.19 15.31
C LEU A 69 -9.85 1.93 14.28
N PHE A 70 -9.94 2.72 13.22
CA PHE A 70 -11.00 2.55 12.21
C PHE A 70 -10.89 1.16 11.56
N PHE A 71 -11.73 0.24 12.06
CA PHE A 71 -11.58 -1.19 11.78
C PHE A 71 -11.57 -1.57 10.29
N PRO A 72 -12.26 -0.86 9.36
CA PRO A 72 -12.19 -1.24 7.96
C PRO A 72 -10.79 -1.12 7.36
N THR A 73 -9.92 -0.27 7.94
CA THR A 73 -8.60 0.03 7.36
C THR A 73 -7.43 -0.37 8.23
N VAL A 74 -7.65 -0.59 9.54
CA VAL A 74 -6.56 -0.74 10.52
C VAL A 74 -5.61 -1.90 10.22
N THR A 75 -6.08 -2.98 9.61
CA THR A 75 -5.25 -4.17 9.34
C THR A 75 -4.49 -4.08 8.02
N SER A 76 -5.17 -3.82 6.90
CA SER A 76 -4.59 -3.81 5.54
C SER A 76 -5.42 -3.01 4.53
N GLY A 77 -6.37 -2.18 5.00
CA GLY A 77 -7.22 -1.37 4.13
C GLY A 77 -6.48 -0.20 3.47
N PRO A 78 -7.17 0.64 2.71
CA PRO A 78 -6.60 1.87 2.18
C PRO A 78 -6.02 2.74 3.29
N ILE A 79 -4.80 3.25 3.13
CA ILE A 79 -4.17 4.14 4.11
C ILE A 79 -4.94 5.45 4.14
N LEU A 80 -5.49 5.80 5.31
CA LEU A 80 -6.34 6.97 5.48
C LEU A 80 -5.53 8.26 5.48
N ARG A 81 -5.99 9.22 4.70
CA ARG A 81 -5.50 10.58 4.75
C ARG A 81 -6.35 11.39 5.74
N PRO A 82 -5.74 12.06 6.74
CA PRO A 82 -6.49 12.80 7.77
C PRO A 82 -7.48 13.79 7.19
N GLU A 83 -7.04 14.65 6.27
CA GLU A 83 -7.88 15.67 5.65
C GLU A 83 -9.09 15.12 4.86
N ALA A 84 -9.00 13.86 4.41
CA ALA A 84 -10.12 13.20 3.72
C ALA A 84 -11.04 12.44 4.68
N PHE A 85 -10.56 12.04 5.85
CA PHE A 85 -11.31 11.23 6.80
C PHE A 85 -12.10 12.06 7.81
N PHE A 86 -11.43 12.98 8.53
CA PHE A 86 -12.06 13.69 9.64
C PHE A 86 -13.29 14.52 9.25
N PRO A 87 -13.33 15.24 8.11
CA PRO A 87 -14.53 15.99 7.74
C PRO A 87 -15.77 15.11 7.53
N GLN A 88 -15.57 13.81 7.23
CA GLN A 88 -16.68 12.88 7.05
C GLN A 88 -17.30 12.48 8.40
N LEU A 89 -16.53 12.51 9.50
CA LEU A 89 -17.04 12.19 10.83
C LEU A 89 -18.01 13.25 11.37
N GLU A 90 -17.85 14.48 10.91
CA GLU A 90 -18.73 15.62 11.26
C GLU A 90 -19.91 15.73 10.28
N GLY A 91 -19.87 14.95 9.21
CA GLY A 91 -20.89 14.98 8.16
C GLY A 91 -22.19 14.25 8.55
N PRO A 92 -23.31 14.60 7.93
CA PRO A 92 -24.61 14.01 8.25
C PRO A 92 -24.73 12.52 7.90
N ARG A 93 -23.81 11.99 7.09
CA ARG A 93 -23.80 10.59 6.66
C ARG A 93 -23.08 9.65 7.64
N PHE A 94 -22.25 10.17 8.52
CA PHE A 94 -21.54 9.34 9.48
C PHE A 94 -22.53 8.59 10.39
N LEU A 95 -22.46 7.26 10.39
CA LEU A 95 -23.38 6.31 11.01
C LEU A 95 -24.84 6.38 10.50
N HIS A 96 -25.09 7.23 9.50
CA HIS A 96 -26.41 7.38 8.85
C HIS A 96 -26.25 7.36 7.32
N PRO A 97 -25.75 6.26 6.72
CA PRO A 97 -25.57 6.16 5.28
C PRO A 97 -26.94 6.27 4.59
N ASP A 98 -26.98 6.96 3.46
CA ASP A 98 -28.14 6.92 2.59
C ASP A 98 -28.27 5.54 1.91
N TRP A 99 -29.40 5.30 1.26
CA TRP A 99 -29.68 4.02 0.60
C TRP A 99 -28.67 3.71 -0.52
N GLU A 100 -28.21 4.72 -1.23
CA GLU A 100 -27.20 4.57 -2.28
C GLU A 100 -25.85 4.14 -1.71
N ASP A 101 -25.39 4.77 -0.63
CA ASP A 101 -24.15 4.38 0.05
C ASP A 101 -24.26 2.98 0.67
N ALA A 102 -25.41 2.63 1.24
CA ALA A 102 -25.65 1.29 1.79
C ALA A 102 -25.63 0.21 0.68
N ALA A 103 -26.33 0.43 -0.42
CA ALA A 103 -26.35 -0.50 -1.55
C ALA A 103 -24.96 -0.67 -2.18
N ALA A 104 -24.25 0.43 -2.42
CA ALA A 104 -22.89 0.39 -2.95
C ALA A 104 -21.88 -0.21 -1.96
N GLY A 105 -22.10 -0.07 -0.65
CA GLY A 105 -21.31 -0.71 0.39
C GLY A 105 -21.45 -2.23 0.35
N LEU A 106 -22.69 -2.73 0.31
CA LEU A 106 -22.99 -4.16 0.20
C LEU A 106 -22.44 -4.76 -1.10
N ASP A 107 -22.65 -4.08 -2.24
CA ASP A 107 -22.10 -4.50 -3.54
C ASP A 107 -20.55 -4.61 -3.48
N GLY A 108 -19.87 -3.62 -2.86
CA GLY A 108 -18.43 -3.67 -2.63
C GLY A 108 -18.00 -4.88 -1.82
N ILE A 109 -18.69 -5.19 -0.72
CA ILE A 109 -18.41 -6.37 0.12
C ILE A 109 -18.61 -7.65 -0.67
N VAL A 110 -19.73 -7.79 -1.39
CA VAL A 110 -20.02 -9.01 -2.19
C VAL A 110 -18.96 -9.21 -3.28
N ARG A 111 -18.60 -8.17 -4.02
CA ARG A 111 -17.53 -8.25 -5.03
C ARG A 111 -16.18 -8.60 -4.42
N GLY A 112 -15.85 -7.99 -3.28
CA GLY A 112 -14.60 -8.27 -2.56
C GLY A 112 -14.54 -9.71 -2.07
N MET A 113 -15.63 -10.23 -1.49
CA MET A 113 -15.75 -11.63 -1.09
C MET A 113 -15.64 -12.59 -2.28
N ALA A 114 -16.27 -12.27 -3.40
CA ALA A 114 -16.15 -13.08 -4.61
C ALA A 114 -14.68 -13.12 -5.12
N LYS A 115 -13.99 -12.00 -5.16
CA LYS A 115 -12.56 -11.96 -5.51
C LYS A 115 -11.71 -12.78 -4.56
N LYS A 116 -11.92 -12.65 -3.25
CA LYS A 116 -11.14 -13.32 -2.22
C LYS A 116 -11.43 -14.82 -2.21
N VAL A 117 -12.68 -15.20 -1.95
CA VAL A 117 -13.06 -16.58 -1.65
C VAL A 117 -13.13 -17.45 -2.92
N LEU A 118 -13.71 -16.92 -4.00
CA LEU A 118 -13.94 -17.74 -5.20
C LEU A 118 -12.73 -17.77 -6.14
N LEU A 119 -11.95 -16.68 -6.20
CA LEU A 119 -10.87 -16.56 -7.18
C LEU A 119 -9.49 -16.65 -6.53
N ALA A 120 -9.19 -15.79 -5.55
CA ALA A 120 -7.86 -15.73 -4.96
C ALA A 120 -7.51 -17.00 -4.19
N ASP A 121 -8.43 -17.51 -3.35
CA ASP A 121 -8.18 -18.73 -2.56
C ASP A 121 -8.08 -19.97 -3.46
N ALA A 122 -8.87 -20.06 -4.53
CA ALA A 122 -8.74 -21.13 -5.51
C ALA A 122 -7.39 -21.09 -6.25
N LEU A 123 -6.91 -19.90 -6.65
CA LEU A 123 -5.57 -19.73 -7.22
C LEU A 123 -4.48 -20.03 -6.19
N GLY A 124 -4.73 -19.73 -4.89
CA GLY A 124 -3.82 -20.01 -3.80
C GLY A 124 -3.48 -21.50 -3.69
N VAL A 125 -4.45 -22.38 -3.79
CA VAL A 125 -4.23 -23.83 -3.79
C VAL A 125 -3.25 -24.26 -4.90
N LEU A 126 -3.41 -23.70 -6.10
CA LEU A 126 -2.51 -23.98 -7.23
C LEU A 126 -1.10 -23.46 -6.96
N VAL A 127 -1.01 -22.24 -6.43
CA VAL A 127 0.28 -21.59 -6.11
C VAL A 127 1.02 -22.34 -5.02
N ASP A 128 0.35 -22.72 -3.92
CA ASP A 128 0.94 -23.43 -2.80
C ASP A 128 1.46 -24.82 -3.22
N ASN A 129 0.68 -25.55 -4.03
CA ASN A 129 1.11 -26.83 -4.60
C ASN A 129 2.31 -26.65 -5.55
N GLY A 130 2.31 -25.59 -6.34
CA GLY A 130 3.42 -25.26 -7.23
C GLY A 130 4.72 -24.96 -6.48
N TRP A 131 4.65 -24.15 -5.43
CA TRP A 131 5.81 -23.88 -4.57
C TRP A 131 6.30 -25.09 -3.79
N ALA A 132 5.38 -25.92 -3.29
CA ALA A 132 5.74 -27.17 -2.59
C ALA A 132 6.48 -28.16 -3.50
N GLY A 133 6.19 -28.13 -4.81
CA GLY A 133 6.81 -28.99 -5.82
C GLY A 133 7.81 -28.29 -6.74
N VAL A 134 8.38 -27.15 -6.33
CA VAL A 134 9.18 -26.25 -7.20
C VAL A 134 10.32 -26.95 -7.93
N ASP A 135 11.00 -27.90 -7.28
CA ASP A 135 12.13 -28.65 -7.84
C ASP A 135 11.73 -29.58 -9.00
N ASN A 136 10.45 -29.91 -9.10
CA ASN A 136 9.89 -30.83 -10.13
C ASN A 136 9.07 -30.09 -11.18
N LEU A 137 8.98 -28.76 -11.12
CA LEU A 137 8.21 -28.00 -12.09
C LEU A 137 8.87 -28.02 -13.49
N THR A 138 8.08 -28.32 -14.50
CA THR A 138 8.46 -28.04 -15.89
C THR A 138 8.40 -26.54 -16.16
N ALA A 139 9.07 -26.05 -17.22
CA ALA A 139 9.01 -24.64 -17.58
C ALA A 139 7.58 -24.12 -17.79
N PRO A 140 6.67 -24.80 -18.50
CA PRO A 140 5.26 -24.38 -18.56
C PRO A 140 4.56 -24.36 -17.18
N GLY A 141 4.85 -25.35 -16.33
CA GLY A 141 4.33 -25.40 -14.95
C GLY A 141 4.78 -24.22 -14.12
N ALA A 142 6.06 -23.84 -14.19
CA ALA A 142 6.60 -22.69 -13.50
C ALA A 142 5.92 -21.38 -13.95
N TRP A 143 5.72 -21.19 -15.26
CA TRP A 143 4.98 -20.04 -15.78
C TRP A 143 3.53 -20.01 -15.30
N LEU A 144 2.86 -21.16 -15.25
CA LEU A 144 1.49 -21.25 -14.72
C LEU A 144 1.42 -20.80 -13.26
N VAL A 145 2.35 -21.27 -12.41
CA VAL A 145 2.42 -20.87 -11.00
C VAL A 145 2.69 -19.36 -10.85
N ILE A 146 3.62 -18.80 -11.63
CA ILE A 146 3.93 -17.36 -11.59
C ILE A 146 2.71 -16.51 -11.99
N LEU A 147 2.01 -16.90 -13.07
CA LEU A 147 0.81 -16.20 -13.51
C LEU A 147 -0.32 -16.34 -12.50
N ALA A 148 -0.53 -17.55 -11.95
CA ALA A 148 -1.52 -17.78 -10.91
C ALA A 148 -1.23 -16.92 -9.67
N TYR A 149 0.02 -16.88 -9.20
CA TYR A 149 0.42 -16.04 -8.08
C TYR A 149 0.19 -14.55 -8.35
N THR A 150 0.47 -14.10 -9.56
CA THR A 150 0.25 -12.70 -9.98
C THR A 150 -1.23 -12.31 -9.83
N PHE A 151 -2.15 -13.15 -10.31
CA PHE A 151 -3.59 -12.91 -10.17
C PHE A 151 -4.10 -13.14 -8.76
N GLN A 152 -3.60 -14.16 -8.05
CA GLN A 152 -3.91 -14.42 -6.65
C GLN A 152 -3.63 -13.19 -5.81
N LEU A 153 -2.41 -12.64 -5.87
CA LEU A 153 -2.00 -11.47 -5.11
C LEU A 153 -2.89 -10.26 -5.36
N TYR A 154 -3.22 -10.02 -6.64
CA TYR A 154 -4.10 -8.91 -7.02
C TYR A 154 -5.53 -9.10 -6.52
N LEU A 155 -6.10 -10.28 -6.74
CA LEU A 155 -7.50 -10.56 -6.38
C LEU A 155 -7.67 -10.61 -4.86
N ASP A 156 -6.71 -11.19 -4.14
CA ASP A 156 -6.69 -11.23 -2.68
C ASP A 156 -6.68 -9.82 -2.09
N PHE A 157 -5.72 -9.01 -2.46
CA PHE A 157 -5.58 -7.69 -1.87
C PHE A 157 -6.63 -6.69 -2.37
N SER A 158 -6.98 -6.71 -3.66
CA SER A 158 -8.06 -5.85 -4.17
C SER A 158 -9.43 -6.26 -3.61
N GLY A 159 -9.66 -7.55 -3.41
CA GLY A 159 -10.86 -8.07 -2.77
C GLY A 159 -10.98 -7.61 -1.32
N TYR A 160 -9.89 -7.69 -0.56
CA TYR A 160 -9.84 -7.13 0.79
C TYR A 160 -10.14 -5.61 0.80
N CYS A 161 -9.55 -4.85 -0.12
CA CYS A 161 -9.82 -3.41 -0.22
C CYS A 161 -11.28 -3.11 -0.57
N ASP A 162 -11.91 -3.89 -1.46
CA ASP A 162 -13.32 -3.74 -1.79
C ASP A 162 -14.22 -3.98 -0.56
N ILE A 163 -13.91 -5.02 0.27
CA ILE A 163 -14.61 -5.29 1.53
C ILE A 163 -14.43 -4.12 2.50
N ALA A 164 -13.21 -3.63 2.66
CA ALA A 164 -12.89 -2.51 3.56
C ALA A 164 -13.63 -1.21 3.15
N ILE A 165 -13.60 -0.89 1.85
CA ILE A 165 -14.30 0.26 1.28
C ILE A 165 -15.81 0.11 1.47
N GLY A 166 -16.33 -1.09 1.20
CA GLY A 166 -17.76 -1.40 1.37
C GLY A 166 -18.21 -1.28 2.83
N ALA A 167 -17.43 -1.83 3.77
CA ALA A 167 -17.71 -1.74 5.20
C ALA A 167 -17.68 -0.29 5.71
N ALA A 168 -16.70 0.50 5.27
CA ALA A 168 -16.64 1.91 5.61
C ALA A 168 -17.86 2.68 5.06
N ARG A 169 -18.31 2.34 3.87
CA ARG A 169 -19.48 2.96 3.24
C ARG A 169 -20.77 2.70 4.00
N LEU A 170 -20.90 1.49 4.59
CA LEU A 170 -22.03 1.17 5.50
C LEU A 170 -21.99 1.99 6.80
N LEU A 171 -20.85 2.57 7.15
CA LEU A 171 -20.71 3.52 8.24
C LEU A 171 -20.83 4.99 7.79
N GLY A 172 -21.16 5.24 6.53
CA GLY A 172 -21.25 6.58 5.95
C GLY A 172 -19.88 7.21 5.64
N VAL A 173 -18.80 6.42 5.62
CA VAL A 173 -17.43 6.88 5.32
C VAL A 173 -16.98 6.38 3.95
N ARG A 174 -16.58 7.30 3.07
CA ARG A 174 -16.08 6.98 1.74
C ARG A 174 -14.55 6.94 1.76
N LEU A 175 -14.01 5.76 1.50
CA LEU A 175 -12.57 5.52 1.40
C LEU A 175 -12.08 5.65 -0.06
N PRO A 176 -10.80 6.02 -0.26
CA PRO A 176 -10.20 6.05 -1.59
C PRO A 176 -10.02 4.62 -2.13
N MET A 177 -10.09 4.50 -3.47
CA MET A 177 -9.71 3.26 -4.15
C MET A 177 -8.22 2.99 -3.99
N ASN A 178 -7.88 1.70 -3.84
CA ASN A 178 -6.49 1.25 -3.72
C ASN A 178 -5.98 0.56 -5.00
N PHE A 179 -6.87 0.15 -5.90
CA PHE A 179 -6.55 -0.51 -7.16
C PHE A 179 -7.43 0.04 -8.30
N ASP A 180 -6.80 0.30 -9.46
CA ASP A 180 -7.46 0.70 -10.71
C ASP A 180 -6.90 -0.10 -11.88
N MET A 181 -7.34 -1.35 -12.06
CA MET A 181 -6.93 -2.25 -13.15
C MET A 181 -5.42 -2.20 -13.46
N PRO A 182 -4.53 -2.49 -12.49
CA PRO A 182 -3.09 -2.26 -12.62
C PRO A 182 -2.44 -3.02 -13.77
N TYR A 183 -2.95 -4.19 -14.13
CA TYR A 183 -2.41 -5.00 -15.23
C TYR A 183 -2.77 -4.49 -16.64
N ARG A 184 -3.56 -3.42 -16.73
CA ARG A 184 -3.78 -2.67 -17.99
C ARG A 184 -2.76 -1.55 -18.21
N SER A 185 -1.82 -1.39 -17.30
CA SER A 185 -0.78 -0.35 -17.37
C SER A 185 0.16 -0.60 -18.55
N ARG A 186 0.55 0.50 -19.20
CA ARG A 186 1.47 0.49 -20.34
C ARG A 186 2.91 0.82 -19.96
N SER A 187 3.14 1.12 -18.67
CA SER A 187 4.44 1.48 -18.14
C SER A 187 4.55 1.13 -16.66
N VAL A 188 5.77 1.03 -16.13
CA VAL A 188 6.03 0.79 -14.72
C VAL A 188 5.49 1.93 -13.86
N GLY A 189 5.65 3.18 -14.33
CA GLY A 189 5.12 4.35 -13.64
C GLY A 189 3.60 4.39 -13.61
N GLU A 190 2.93 3.95 -14.69
CA GLU A 190 1.47 3.82 -14.72
C GLU A 190 1.00 2.69 -13.80
N PHE A 191 1.71 1.54 -13.77
CA PHE A 191 1.40 0.43 -12.87
C PHE A 191 1.32 0.90 -11.41
N TRP A 192 2.33 1.61 -10.92
CA TRP A 192 2.37 2.10 -9.55
C TRP A 192 1.36 3.22 -9.24
N LYS A 193 0.78 3.86 -10.23
CA LYS A 193 -0.36 4.78 -10.07
C LYS A 193 -1.69 4.06 -9.91
N ARG A 194 -1.75 2.77 -10.28
CA ARG A 194 -2.94 1.93 -10.29
C ARG A 194 -2.89 0.80 -9.27
N TRP A 195 -1.70 0.47 -8.77
CA TRP A 195 -1.44 -0.55 -7.75
C TRP A 195 -1.17 0.10 -6.40
N HIS A 196 -1.91 -0.34 -5.36
CA HIS A 196 -1.76 0.14 -3.98
C HIS A 196 -1.63 1.66 -3.90
N ILE A 197 -2.64 2.34 -4.46
CA ILE A 197 -2.64 3.80 -4.73
C ILE A 197 -2.36 4.60 -3.46
N THR A 198 -2.96 4.20 -2.33
CA THR A 198 -2.81 4.94 -1.06
C THR A 198 -1.39 4.81 -0.51
N LEU A 199 -0.75 3.65 -0.61
CA LEU A 199 0.66 3.48 -0.24
C LEU A 199 1.58 4.32 -1.15
N THR A 200 1.35 4.25 -2.46
CA THR A 200 2.14 5.03 -3.44
C THR A 200 2.00 6.53 -3.17
N THR A 201 0.81 6.98 -2.81
CA THR A 201 0.54 8.38 -2.43
C THR A 201 1.25 8.74 -1.13
N PHE A 202 1.16 7.92 -0.09
CA PHE A 202 1.86 8.11 1.16
C PHE A 202 3.39 8.23 0.95
N LEU A 203 3.98 7.27 0.24
CA LEU A 203 5.42 7.27 -0.02
C LEU A 203 5.85 8.49 -0.86
N ARG A 204 5.02 8.94 -1.79
CA ARG A 204 5.28 10.15 -2.57
C ARG A 204 5.26 11.40 -1.70
N GLU A 205 4.26 11.55 -0.83
CA GLU A 205 4.06 12.76 -0.04
C GLU A 205 4.91 12.79 1.23
N CYS A 206 5.12 11.65 1.88
CA CYS A 206 5.85 11.56 3.14
C CYS A 206 7.34 11.23 2.99
N VAL A 207 7.77 10.72 1.82
CA VAL A 207 9.18 10.36 1.59
C VAL A 207 9.75 11.11 0.38
N TYR A 208 9.16 10.94 -0.82
CA TYR A 208 9.74 11.46 -2.05
C TYR A 208 9.80 12.99 -2.08
N PHE A 209 8.72 13.68 -1.73
CA PHE A 209 8.68 15.15 -1.74
C PHE A 209 9.59 15.77 -0.66
N PRO A 210 9.64 15.29 0.58
CA PRO A 210 10.61 15.78 1.58
C PRO A 210 12.08 15.61 1.16
N LEU A 211 12.43 14.55 0.42
CA LEU A 211 13.77 14.36 -0.14
C LEU A 211 14.10 15.36 -1.28
N GLY A 212 13.13 16.18 -1.70
CA GLY A 212 13.25 17.15 -2.78
C GLY A 212 12.61 16.73 -4.11
N GLY A 213 12.04 15.52 -4.17
CA GLY A 213 11.35 15.01 -5.36
C GLY A 213 12.24 15.01 -6.59
N SER A 214 11.73 15.58 -7.70
CA SER A 214 12.46 15.74 -8.97
C SER A 214 13.05 17.15 -9.18
N ARG A 215 13.02 17.99 -8.16
CA ARG A 215 13.39 19.42 -8.30
C ARG A 215 14.90 19.67 -8.21
N ARG A 216 15.70 18.73 -7.73
CA ARG A 216 17.12 18.90 -7.41
C ARG A 216 18.06 18.17 -8.38
N GLY A 217 17.67 18.05 -9.66
CA GLY A 217 18.45 17.43 -10.72
C GLY A 217 18.25 15.91 -10.84
N THR A 218 18.73 15.33 -11.93
CA THR A 218 18.44 13.96 -12.36
C THR A 218 19.03 12.92 -11.42
N ILE A 219 20.30 13.07 -11.01
CA ILE A 219 20.99 12.10 -10.14
C ILE A 219 20.27 11.99 -8.80
N ARG A 220 19.94 13.14 -8.19
CA ARG A 220 19.21 13.16 -6.92
C ARG A 220 17.79 12.59 -7.06
N THR A 221 17.13 12.83 -8.20
CA THR A 221 15.83 12.23 -8.49
C THR A 221 15.90 10.70 -8.51
N PHE A 222 16.94 10.14 -9.14
CA PHE A 222 17.15 8.68 -9.16
C PHE A 222 17.45 8.12 -7.78
N GLY A 223 18.27 8.80 -6.98
CA GLY A 223 18.49 8.44 -5.59
C GLY A 223 17.18 8.46 -4.78
N ASN A 224 16.36 9.50 -4.92
CA ASN A 224 15.07 9.60 -4.23
C ASN A 224 14.10 8.47 -4.64
N ILE A 225 14.05 8.11 -5.94
CA ILE A 225 13.24 6.99 -6.43
C ILE A 225 13.72 5.68 -5.77
N LEU A 226 15.01 5.41 -5.79
CA LEU A 226 15.57 4.19 -5.20
C LEU A 226 15.28 4.11 -3.70
N ILE A 227 15.45 5.21 -2.95
CA ILE A 227 15.13 5.27 -1.51
C ILE A 227 13.66 4.93 -1.26
N VAL A 228 12.72 5.50 -2.03
CA VAL A 228 11.29 5.24 -1.90
C VAL A 228 10.98 3.75 -2.08
N TYR A 229 11.53 3.13 -3.12
CA TYR A 229 11.29 1.71 -3.38
C TYR A 229 11.98 0.77 -2.39
N LEU A 230 13.17 1.14 -1.88
CA LEU A 230 13.82 0.39 -0.80
C LEU A 230 13.02 0.46 0.49
N ILE A 231 12.48 1.64 0.84
CA ILE A 231 11.57 1.79 1.99
C ILE A 231 10.31 0.95 1.79
N SER A 232 9.72 0.97 0.58
CA SER A 232 8.57 0.13 0.24
C SER A 232 8.88 -1.35 0.39
N GLY A 233 10.04 -1.81 -0.10
CA GLY A 233 10.49 -3.19 0.03
C GLY A 233 10.64 -3.60 1.49
N LEU A 234 11.38 -2.83 2.29
CA LEU A 234 11.53 -3.07 3.72
C LEU A 234 10.17 -3.08 4.44
N TRP A 235 9.25 -2.19 4.05
CA TRP A 235 7.91 -2.18 4.63
C TRP A 235 7.15 -3.49 4.35
N HIS A 236 7.29 -4.08 3.18
CA HIS A 236 6.67 -5.37 2.84
C HIS A 236 7.19 -6.52 3.71
N GLY A 237 8.49 -6.56 4.00
CA GLY A 237 9.03 -7.63 4.83
C GLY A 237 10.48 -7.39 5.29
N ALA A 238 10.80 -8.00 6.44
CA ALA A 238 12.14 -8.00 7.02
C ALA A 238 12.97 -9.14 6.38
N GLY A 239 13.45 -8.92 5.16
CA GLY A 239 14.24 -9.91 4.43
C GLY A 239 14.96 -9.32 3.22
N TRP A 240 16.09 -9.92 2.85
CA TRP A 240 16.87 -9.50 1.69
C TRP A 240 16.09 -9.59 0.38
N THR A 241 15.17 -10.55 0.25
CA THR A 241 14.28 -10.68 -0.89
C THR A 241 13.44 -9.43 -1.13
N PHE A 242 12.94 -8.80 -0.06
CA PHE A 242 12.17 -7.56 -0.15
C PHE A 242 13.05 -6.34 -0.45
N VAL A 243 14.30 -6.32 0.03
CA VAL A 243 15.27 -5.29 -0.34
C VAL A 243 15.59 -5.36 -1.83
N ILE A 244 15.86 -6.57 -2.34
CA ILE A 244 16.12 -6.81 -3.78
C ILE A 244 14.87 -6.45 -4.60
N TRP A 245 13.68 -6.84 -4.16
CA TRP A 245 12.42 -6.48 -4.79
C TRP A 245 12.27 -4.94 -4.92
N GLY A 246 12.51 -4.20 -3.84
CA GLY A 246 12.49 -2.75 -3.87
C GLY A 246 13.54 -2.16 -4.83
N ALA A 247 14.77 -2.68 -4.81
CA ALA A 247 15.83 -2.23 -5.69
C ALA A 247 15.49 -2.46 -7.18
N LEU A 248 14.91 -3.62 -7.53
CA LEU A 248 14.48 -3.94 -8.89
C LEU A 248 13.38 -3.00 -9.39
N HIS A 249 12.36 -2.73 -8.57
CA HIS A 249 11.30 -1.78 -8.93
C HIS A 249 11.81 -0.34 -9.04
N GLY A 250 12.70 0.09 -8.14
CA GLY A 250 13.37 1.39 -8.24
C GLY A 250 14.20 1.52 -9.52
N ALA A 251 14.98 0.49 -9.86
CA ALA A 251 15.76 0.44 -11.08
C ALA A 251 14.86 0.47 -12.34
N ALA A 252 13.77 -0.28 -12.35
CA ALA A 252 12.81 -0.29 -13.46
C ALA A 252 12.19 1.11 -13.69
N GLN A 253 11.81 1.82 -12.62
CA GLN A 253 11.33 3.20 -12.70
C GLN A 253 12.39 4.17 -13.25
N ILE A 254 13.63 4.01 -12.83
CA ILE A 254 14.74 4.84 -13.33
C ILE A 254 14.99 4.54 -14.82
N MET A 255 15.03 3.27 -15.22
CA MET A 255 15.20 2.87 -16.61
C MET A 255 14.09 3.42 -17.50
N GLU A 256 12.82 3.30 -17.08
CA GLU A 256 11.69 3.86 -17.82
C GLU A 256 11.85 5.38 -18.00
N ARG A 257 12.26 6.08 -16.95
CA ARG A 257 12.46 7.53 -17.00
C ARG A 257 13.61 7.94 -17.93
N LEU A 258 14.69 7.17 -17.94
CA LEU A 258 15.80 7.37 -18.88
C LEU A 258 15.37 7.12 -20.33
N TRP A 259 14.56 6.08 -20.54
CA TRP A 259 14.06 5.71 -21.87
C TRP A 259 13.06 6.75 -22.39
N SER A 260 12.08 7.14 -21.59
CA SER A 260 11.06 8.13 -21.97
C SER A 260 11.65 9.53 -22.20
N GLY A 261 12.77 9.84 -21.57
CA GLY A 261 13.53 11.06 -21.83
C GLY A 261 14.25 11.06 -23.19
N ARG A 262 14.52 9.88 -23.75
CA ARG A 262 15.25 9.72 -25.03
C ARG A 262 14.35 9.55 -26.27
N GLN A 263 13.10 9.13 -26.08
CA GLN A 263 12.18 8.85 -27.18
C GLN A 263 10.82 9.47 -26.97
N ARG A 264 10.52 10.52 -27.71
CA ARG A 264 9.14 10.80 -28.14
C ARG A 264 8.83 9.84 -29.28
N LEU A 265 8.51 8.59 -28.96
CA LEU A 265 8.04 7.63 -29.97
C LEU A 265 6.81 8.21 -30.67
N PRO A 266 6.70 8.10 -32.02
CA PRO A 266 5.50 8.45 -32.76
C PRO A 266 4.27 7.78 -32.13
N GLY A 267 3.12 8.47 -32.16
CA GLY A 267 1.92 8.04 -31.44
C GLY A 267 1.42 6.63 -31.76
N TRP A 268 1.72 6.10 -32.96
CA TRP A 268 1.35 4.77 -33.42
C TRP A 268 2.19 3.61 -32.82
N LEU A 269 3.36 3.91 -32.22
CA LEU A 269 4.19 2.95 -31.48
C LEU A 269 3.92 2.95 -29.97
N ARG A 270 2.93 3.69 -29.51
CA ARG A 270 2.52 3.78 -28.08
C ARG A 270 1.39 2.79 -27.78
N TRP A 271 1.59 1.52 -28.08
CA TRP A 271 0.68 0.43 -27.68
C TRP A 271 1.09 -0.19 -26.36
#